data_71b60465205e72a61a4721f1aec1dff9
#
_entry.id   71b60465205e72a61a4721f1aec1dff9
#
_cell.length_a   1.000
_cell.length_b   1.000
_cell.length_c   1.000
_cell.angle_alpha   90.00
_cell.angle_beta   90.00
_cell.angle_gamma   90.00
#
_symmetry.space_group_name_H-M   'P 1'
#
loop_
_entity.id
_entity.type
_entity.pdbx_description
1 polymer ?
#
loop_
_entity_poly.entity_id
_entity_poly.type
_entity_poly.pdbx_seq_one_letter_code
_entity_poly.pdbx_strand_id
1 'polypeptide(L)'
;MFRARITAVLAGCIALTVIGAPSFSRAEEKPIKKLMGENFAGLQTILVALIHSNYAAVPAQAEVIHEHAVDLTQMVPEGTTADRQTFLSYAYNLAAHALDMKSIAELLIQHDKARSQSDLGTDQLREALAAHYGGTVEMCVACHNRFRKRVIQ
;
A
#
# COMPACT_ATOMS: atom_id res chain seq x y z
N MET A 1 -29.05 -76.15 -21.94
CA MET A 1 -30.13 -76.00 -20.95
C MET A 1 -29.59 -75.41 -19.70
N PHE A 2 -30.38 -74.55 -19.08
CA PHE A 2 -30.25 -73.92 -17.80
C PHE A 2 -29.33 -72.62 -17.68
N ARG A 3 -30.09 -71.61 -17.57
CA ARG A 3 -29.77 -70.20 -17.21
C ARG A 3 -29.38 -70.09 -15.75
N ALA A 4 -28.43 -69.26 -15.44
CA ALA A 4 -28.38 -68.61 -14.13
C ALA A 4 -27.98 -67.14 -14.32
N ARG A 5 -28.95 -66.25 -14.05
CA ARG A 5 -28.78 -64.78 -13.98
C ARG A 5 -28.20 -64.49 -12.62
N ILE A 6 -27.10 -63.77 -12.60
CA ILE A 6 -26.59 -63.08 -11.37
C ILE A 6 -26.63 -61.58 -11.61
N THR A 7 -27.60 -60.95 -10.96
CA THR A 7 -27.79 -59.52 -10.89
C THR A 7 -26.86 -58.97 -9.81
N ALA A 8 -25.81 -58.33 -10.21
CA ALA A 8 -24.95 -57.59 -9.25
C ALA A 8 -25.46 -56.13 -9.12
N VAL A 9 -25.99 -55.84 -7.96
CA VAL A 9 -26.40 -54.50 -7.55
C VAL A 9 -25.15 -53.73 -7.14
N LEU A 10 -24.72 -52.77 -7.95
CA LEU A 10 -23.66 -51.82 -7.63
C LEU A 10 -24.28 -50.69 -6.80
N ALA A 11 -24.06 -50.74 -5.48
CA ALA A 11 -24.34 -49.65 -4.57
C ALA A 11 -23.23 -48.58 -4.74
N GLY A 12 -23.53 -47.51 -5.50
CA GLY A 12 -22.64 -46.37 -5.66
C GLY A 12 -22.66 -45.51 -4.40
N CYS A 13 -21.58 -45.58 -3.62
CA CYS A 13 -21.30 -44.56 -2.58
C CYS A 13 -20.90 -43.25 -3.23
N ILE A 14 -21.82 -42.28 -3.29
CA ILE A 14 -21.53 -40.90 -3.64
C ILE A 14 -20.84 -40.25 -2.42
N ALA A 15 -19.51 -40.21 -2.42
CA ALA A 15 -18.76 -39.42 -1.49
C ALA A 15 -18.95 -37.94 -1.86
N LEU A 16 -19.79 -37.23 -1.11
CA LEU A 16 -19.86 -35.78 -1.15
C LEU A 16 -18.54 -35.22 -0.59
N THR A 17 -17.63 -34.89 -1.49
CA THR A 17 -16.47 -34.03 -1.14
C THR A 17 -16.99 -32.62 -0.86
N VAL A 18 -17.10 -32.28 0.41
CA VAL A 18 -17.31 -30.90 0.84
C VAL A 18 -16.05 -30.14 0.44
N ILE A 19 -16.14 -29.45 -0.70
CA ILE A 19 -15.12 -28.49 -1.13
C ILE A 19 -15.18 -27.36 -0.08
N GLY A 20 -14.26 -27.40 0.88
CA GLY A 20 -14.07 -26.33 1.84
C GLY A 20 -13.85 -25.02 1.07
N ALA A 21 -14.82 -24.11 1.16
CA ALA A 21 -14.64 -22.77 0.65
C ALA A 21 -13.32 -22.21 1.24
N PRO A 22 -12.44 -21.60 0.43
CA PRO A 22 -11.25 -20.97 0.97
C PRO A 22 -11.72 -19.94 2.01
N SER A 23 -11.37 -20.19 3.26
CA SER A 23 -11.53 -19.18 4.31
C SER A 23 -10.63 -18.03 3.88
N PHE A 24 -11.20 -17.03 3.23
CA PHE A 24 -10.53 -15.75 3.08
C PHE A 24 -10.27 -15.28 4.52
N SER A 25 -9.05 -15.49 4.97
CA SER A 25 -8.53 -14.89 6.19
C SER A 25 -8.78 -13.39 6.03
N ARG A 26 -9.78 -12.90 6.77
CA ARG A 26 -10.05 -11.46 6.85
C ARG A 26 -8.78 -10.86 7.38
N ALA A 27 -8.00 -10.21 6.51
CA ALA A 27 -6.81 -9.49 6.92
C ALA A 27 -7.23 -8.60 8.10
N GLU A 28 -6.52 -8.71 9.22
CA GLU A 28 -6.83 -7.99 10.44
C GLU A 28 -6.89 -6.50 10.08
N GLU A 29 -8.09 -5.94 10.14
CA GLU A 29 -8.38 -4.56 9.71
C GLU A 29 -7.60 -3.62 10.62
N LYS A 30 -6.42 -3.17 10.17
CA LYS A 30 -5.62 -2.22 10.93
C LYS A 30 -6.45 -0.96 11.11
N PRO A 31 -6.70 -0.52 12.35
CA PRO A 31 -7.47 0.69 12.55
C PRO A 31 -6.84 1.85 11.80
N ILE A 32 -7.60 2.57 11.00
CA ILE A 32 -7.11 3.68 10.15
C ILE A 32 -6.26 4.69 10.96
N LYS A 33 -6.59 4.88 12.24
CA LYS A 33 -5.83 5.71 13.17
C LYS A 33 -4.40 5.22 13.38
N LYS A 34 -4.19 3.89 13.42
CA LYS A 34 -2.85 3.29 13.54
C LYS A 34 -2.04 3.54 12.27
N LEU A 35 -2.63 3.28 11.09
CA LEU A 35 -1.99 3.55 9.80
C LEU A 35 -1.57 5.02 9.68
N MET A 36 -2.44 5.96 10.08
CA MET A 36 -2.12 7.39 10.05
C MET A 36 -0.98 7.75 10.99
N GLY A 37 -0.91 7.15 12.18
CA GLY A 37 0.18 7.35 13.13
C GLY A 37 1.52 6.83 12.60
N GLU A 38 1.52 5.65 11.99
CA GLU A 38 2.70 5.04 11.38
C GLU A 38 3.17 5.84 10.17
N ASN A 39 2.25 6.31 9.30
CA ASN A 39 2.58 7.19 8.18
C ASN A 39 3.21 8.51 8.64
N PHE A 40 2.66 9.12 9.70
CA PHE A 40 3.23 10.34 10.25
C PHE A 40 4.65 10.14 10.77
N ALA A 41 4.92 9.07 11.50
CA ALA A 41 6.26 8.71 11.98
C ALA A 41 7.23 8.44 10.80
N GLY A 42 6.76 7.74 9.76
CA GLY A 42 7.52 7.53 8.52
C GLY A 42 7.89 8.83 7.83
N LEU A 43 6.94 9.75 7.69
CA LEU A 43 7.19 11.07 7.09
C LEU A 43 8.21 11.90 7.90
N GLN A 44 8.16 11.85 9.22
CA GLN A 44 9.16 12.51 10.07
C GLN A 44 10.56 11.92 9.83
N THR A 45 10.68 10.60 9.73
CA THR A 45 11.94 9.93 9.43
C THR A 45 12.48 10.33 8.06
N ILE A 46 11.61 10.38 7.03
CA ILE A 46 11.99 10.82 5.69
C ILE A 46 12.44 12.28 5.72
N LEU A 47 11.72 13.17 6.40
CA LEU A 47 12.12 14.59 6.51
C LEU A 47 13.53 14.74 7.12
N VAL A 48 13.81 14.02 8.19
CA VAL A 48 15.15 14.03 8.82
C VAL A 48 16.21 13.52 7.84
N ALA A 49 15.92 12.46 7.10
CA ALA A 49 16.81 11.90 6.09
C ALA A 49 17.10 12.91 4.97
N LEU A 50 16.09 13.65 4.50
CA LEU A 50 16.23 14.71 3.50
C LEU A 50 17.13 15.85 4.01
N ILE A 51 16.90 16.35 5.23
CA ILE A 51 17.67 17.44 5.83
C ILE A 51 19.16 17.07 5.98
N HIS A 52 19.43 15.83 6.35
CA HIS A 52 20.80 15.35 6.57
C HIS A 52 21.43 14.69 5.33
N SER A 53 20.74 14.66 4.19
CA SER A 53 21.17 13.96 2.98
C SER A 53 21.53 12.49 3.23
N ASN A 54 20.86 11.84 4.19
CA ASN A 54 21.02 10.43 4.54
C ASN A 54 19.82 9.62 4.02
N TYR A 55 19.87 9.24 2.76
CA TYR A 55 18.75 8.63 2.06
C TYR A 55 18.52 7.16 2.41
N ALA A 56 19.39 6.51 3.18
CA ALA A 56 19.33 5.08 3.45
C ALA A 56 18.02 4.62 4.15
N ALA A 57 17.40 5.51 4.96
CA ALA A 57 16.15 5.20 5.66
C ALA A 57 14.89 5.44 4.81
N VAL A 58 15.01 6.18 3.69
CA VAL A 58 13.85 6.61 2.89
C VAL A 58 13.12 5.44 2.23
N PRO A 59 13.78 4.47 1.57
CA PRO A 59 13.08 3.39 0.87
C PRO A 59 12.16 2.58 1.76
N ALA A 60 12.62 2.22 2.96
CA ALA A 60 11.82 1.41 3.89
C ALA A 60 10.59 2.17 4.41
N GLN A 61 10.73 3.47 4.72
CA GLN A 61 9.62 4.28 5.19
C GLN A 61 8.62 4.59 4.06
N ALA A 62 9.11 4.86 2.88
CA ALA A 62 8.28 5.09 1.69
C ALA A 62 7.48 3.82 1.32
N GLU A 63 8.07 2.62 1.43
CA GLU A 63 7.36 1.35 1.22
C GLU A 63 6.19 1.21 2.20
N VAL A 64 6.42 1.44 3.50
CA VAL A 64 5.35 1.37 4.51
C VAL A 64 4.22 2.35 4.21
N ILE A 65 4.54 3.59 3.80
CA ILE A 65 3.53 4.58 3.41
C ILE A 65 2.76 4.12 2.17
N HIS A 66 3.45 3.53 1.19
CA HIS A 66 2.84 2.97 -0.02
C HIS A 66 1.84 1.85 0.32
N GLU A 67 2.26 0.86 1.11
CA GLU A 67 1.41 -0.25 1.54
C GLU A 67 0.17 0.26 2.29
N HIS A 68 0.34 1.20 3.21
CA HIS A 68 -0.76 1.81 3.94
C HIS A 68 -1.71 2.59 3.02
N ALA A 69 -1.19 3.28 2.02
CA ALA A 69 -2.01 3.99 1.04
C ALA A 69 -2.85 3.02 0.19
N VAL A 70 -2.30 1.86 -0.16
CA VAL A 70 -3.05 0.77 -0.82
C VAL A 70 -4.12 0.21 0.11
N ASP A 71 -3.81 -0.04 1.38
CA ASP A 71 -4.79 -0.49 2.38
C ASP A 71 -5.96 0.50 2.52
N LEU A 72 -5.69 1.82 2.48
CA LEU A 72 -6.71 2.85 2.52
C LEU A 72 -7.72 2.74 1.38
N THR A 73 -7.33 2.23 0.21
CA THR A 73 -8.27 2.03 -0.91
C THR A 73 -9.38 1.03 -0.58
N GLN A 74 -9.16 0.17 0.41
CA GLN A 74 -10.14 -0.81 0.91
C GLN A 74 -11.00 -0.25 2.07
N MET A 75 -10.61 0.89 2.64
CA MET A 75 -11.22 1.51 3.82
C MET A 75 -12.02 2.77 3.46
N VAL A 76 -12.64 2.77 2.28
CA VAL A 76 -13.35 3.96 1.77
C VAL A 76 -14.49 4.34 2.72
N PRO A 77 -14.52 5.57 3.24
CA PRO A 77 -15.56 6.01 4.16
C PRO A 77 -16.93 6.04 3.48
N GLU A 78 -17.99 5.87 4.28
CA GLU A 78 -19.36 6.06 3.81
C GLU A 78 -19.56 7.49 3.32
N GLY A 79 -20.31 7.64 2.24
CA GLY A 79 -20.59 8.95 1.64
C GLY A 79 -21.11 8.85 0.21
N THR A 80 -21.15 9.98 -0.46
CA THR A 80 -21.55 10.06 -1.87
C THR A 80 -20.54 9.39 -2.79
N THR A 81 -20.96 9.06 -4.02
CA THR A 81 -20.05 8.55 -5.05
C THR A 81 -18.88 9.51 -5.30
N ALA A 82 -19.13 10.82 -5.30
CA ALA A 82 -18.09 11.83 -5.47
C ALA A 82 -17.09 11.85 -4.29
N ASP A 83 -17.57 11.64 -3.05
CA ASP A 83 -16.69 11.54 -1.89
C ASP A 83 -15.80 10.30 -1.97
N ARG A 84 -16.37 9.15 -2.37
CA ARG A 84 -15.61 7.91 -2.55
C ARG A 84 -14.53 8.05 -3.61
N GLN A 85 -14.86 8.62 -4.77
CA GLN A 85 -13.89 8.88 -5.83
C GLN A 85 -12.77 9.82 -5.39
N THR A 86 -13.12 10.88 -4.65
CA THR A 86 -12.14 11.82 -4.12
C THR A 86 -11.21 11.14 -3.08
N PHE A 87 -11.76 10.32 -2.18
CA PHE A 87 -10.96 9.58 -1.21
C PHE A 87 -9.97 8.63 -1.89
N LEU A 88 -10.46 7.85 -2.86
CA LEU A 88 -9.63 6.94 -3.65
C LEU A 88 -8.53 7.70 -4.42
N SER A 89 -8.86 8.87 -4.99
CA SER A 89 -7.86 9.71 -5.67
C SER A 89 -6.73 10.12 -4.71
N TYR A 90 -7.04 10.53 -3.48
CA TYR A 90 -6.00 10.85 -2.50
C TYR A 90 -5.17 9.63 -2.10
N ALA A 91 -5.79 8.47 -1.91
CA ALA A 91 -5.08 7.25 -1.57
C ALA A 91 -4.14 6.79 -2.70
N TYR A 92 -4.60 6.81 -3.95
CA TYR A 92 -3.77 6.46 -5.10
C TYR A 92 -2.61 7.44 -5.33
N ASN A 93 -2.85 8.75 -5.19
CA ASN A 93 -1.79 9.74 -5.33
C ASN A 93 -0.77 9.61 -4.19
N LEU A 94 -1.22 9.35 -2.97
CA LEU A 94 -0.34 9.05 -1.84
C LEU A 94 0.55 7.84 -2.12
N ALA A 95 -0.04 6.75 -2.63
CA ALA A 95 0.69 5.53 -3.00
C ALA A 95 1.73 5.80 -4.10
N ALA A 96 1.37 6.58 -5.12
CA ALA A 96 2.26 6.95 -6.23
C ALA A 96 3.45 7.78 -5.72
N HIS A 97 3.21 8.85 -4.95
CA HIS A 97 4.29 9.66 -4.40
C HIS A 97 5.22 8.85 -3.49
N ALA A 98 4.69 7.94 -2.68
CA ALA A 98 5.50 7.08 -1.83
C ALA A 98 6.40 6.14 -2.64
N LEU A 99 5.87 5.53 -3.71
CA LEU A 99 6.63 4.66 -4.59
C LEU A 99 7.74 5.42 -5.34
N ASP A 100 7.44 6.63 -5.79
CA ASP A 100 8.42 7.50 -6.44
C ASP A 100 9.53 7.91 -5.46
N MET A 101 9.20 8.28 -4.21
CA MET A 101 10.20 8.55 -3.17
C MET A 101 11.13 7.37 -2.93
N LYS A 102 10.59 6.14 -2.87
CA LYS A 102 11.40 4.93 -2.73
C LYS A 102 12.39 4.80 -3.88
N SER A 103 11.90 4.85 -5.11
CA SER A 103 12.70 4.66 -6.32
C SER A 103 13.80 5.72 -6.45
N ILE A 104 13.48 6.99 -6.19
CA ILE A 104 14.45 8.08 -6.27
C ILE A 104 15.52 7.95 -5.18
N ALA A 105 15.13 7.57 -3.95
CA ALA A 105 16.08 7.37 -2.86
C ALA A 105 17.04 6.20 -3.14
N GLU A 106 16.54 5.11 -3.74
CA GLU A 106 17.38 3.99 -4.18
C GLU A 106 18.41 4.43 -5.22
N LEU A 107 18.02 5.29 -6.18
CA LEU A 107 18.96 5.87 -7.15
C LEU A 107 20.00 6.76 -6.46
N LEU A 108 19.62 7.61 -5.52
CA LEU A 108 20.54 8.44 -4.74
C LEU A 108 21.56 7.58 -3.97
N ILE A 109 21.12 6.50 -3.33
CA ILE A 109 21.98 5.56 -2.61
C ILE A 109 22.99 4.88 -3.57
N GLN A 110 22.55 4.54 -4.78
CA GLN A 110 23.44 3.95 -5.80
C GLN A 110 24.47 4.98 -6.29
N HIS A 111 24.06 6.24 -6.52
CA HIS A 111 24.97 7.32 -6.90
C HIS A 111 26.05 7.57 -5.84
N ASP A 112 25.66 7.62 -4.57
CA ASP A 112 26.60 7.81 -3.46
C ASP A 112 27.62 6.66 -3.39
N LYS A 113 27.21 5.42 -3.60
CA LYS A 113 28.09 4.26 -3.63
C LYS A 113 29.05 4.26 -4.81
N ALA A 114 28.59 4.70 -5.97
CA ALA A 114 29.40 4.76 -7.20
C ALA A 114 30.44 5.87 -7.17
N ARG A 115 30.45 6.76 -6.16
CA ARG A 115 31.30 7.96 -6.11
C ARG A 115 31.32 8.71 -7.44
N SER A 116 30.18 8.75 -8.12
CA SER A 116 30.05 9.39 -9.42
C SER A 116 30.15 10.92 -9.22
N GLN A 117 31.18 11.53 -9.83
CA GLN A 117 31.48 12.97 -9.72
C GLN A 117 30.53 13.88 -10.49
N SER A 118 29.42 13.39 -11.03
CA SER A 118 28.48 14.23 -11.75
C SER A 118 27.40 14.77 -10.81
N ASP A 119 27.64 15.92 -10.20
CA ASP A 119 26.73 16.58 -9.27
C ASP A 119 25.34 16.92 -9.85
N LEU A 120 25.28 17.25 -11.15
CA LEU A 120 24.04 17.69 -11.80
C LEU A 120 22.88 16.69 -11.72
N GLY A 121 23.14 15.39 -11.95
CA GLY A 121 22.12 14.35 -11.86
C GLY A 121 21.63 14.12 -10.43
N THR A 122 22.52 14.26 -9.47
CA THR A 122 22.24 14.06 -8.05
C THR A 122 21.35 15.18 -7.49
N ASP A 123 21.57 16.41 -7.88
CA ASP A 123 20.74 17.55 -7.43
C ASP A 123 19.31 17.44 -7.98
N GLN A 124 19.14 17.04 -9.25
CA GLN A 124 17.80 16.77 -9.81
C GLN A 124 17.06 15.67 -9.05
N LEU A 125 17.73 14.59 -8.66
CA LEU A 125 17.15 13.52 -7.86
C LEU A 125 16.75 14.01 -6.46
N ARG A 126 17.55 14.87 -5.83
CA ARG A 126 17.24 15.47 -4.53
C ARG A 126 16.01 16.37 -4.59
N GLU A 127 15.93 17.21 -5.63
CA GLU A 127 14.77 18.06 -5.89
C GLU A 127 13.50 17.22 -6.15
N ALA A 128 13.60 16.20 -6.97
CA ALA A 128 12.50 15.28 -7.24
C ALA A 128 12.03 14.56 -5.96
N LEU A 129 12.97 14.07 -5.15
CA LEU A 129 12.64 13.44 -3.87
C LEU A 129 11.91 14.39 -2.92
N ALA A 130 12.38 15.63 -2.82
CA ALA A 130 11.73 16.66 -2.01
C ALA A 130 10.34 17.02 -2.53
N ALA A 131 10.16 17.08 -3.85
CA ALA A 131 8.85 17.34 -4.47
C ALA A 131 7.84 16.21 -4.17
N HIS A 132 8.23 14.94 -4.27
CA HIS A 132 7.37 13.82 -3.94
C HIS A 132 7.05 13.75 -2.43
N TYR A 133 8.00 14.11 -1.56
CA TYR A 133 7.74 14.28 -0.14
C TYR A 133 6.67 15.37 0.10
N GLY A 134 6.80 16.52 -0.54
CA GLY A 134 5.81 17.59 -0.49
C GLY A 134 4.42 17.15 -0.96
N GLY A 135 4.35 16.45 -2.09
CA GLY A 135 3.12 15.87 -2.63
C GLY A 135 2.46 14.88 -1.66
N THR A 136 3.26 14.03 -1.00
CA THR A 136 2.76 13.11 0.04
C THR A 136 2.11 13.87 1.20
N VAL A 137 2.75 14.92 1.72
CA VAL A 137 2.21 15.76 2.78
C VAL A 137 0.93 16.47 2.33
N GLU A 138 0.90 16.99 1.11
CA GLU A 138 -0.28 17.63 0.53
C GLU A 138 -1.49 16.67 0.48
N MET A 139 -1.30 15.43 0.03
CA MET A 139 -2.37 14.42 0.00
C MET A 139 -2.89 14.11 1.41
N CYS A 140 -2.01 14.00 2.39
CA CYS A 140 -2.41 13.80 3.79
C CYS A 140 -3.27 14.97 4.29
N VAL A 141 -2.85 16.21 4.05
CA VAL A 141 -3.57 17.42 4.47
C VAL A 141 -4.92 17.54 3.76
N ALA A 142 -4.96 17.33 2.44
CA ALA A 142 -6.18 17.42 1.64
C ALA A 142 -7.22 16.36 2.09
N CYS A 143 -6.79 15.12 2.29
CA CYS A 143 -7.64 14.06 2.79
C CYS A 143 -8.17 14.38 4.20
N HIS A 144 -7.31 14.80 5.12
CA HIS A 144 -7.72 15.16 6.49
C HIS A 144 -8.68 16.35 6.52
N ASN A 145 -8.49 17.37 5.71
CA ASN A 145 -9.40 18.51 5.63
C ASN A 145 -10.82 18.10 5.21
N ARG A 146 -10.92 17.09 4.33
CA ARG A 146 -12.22 16.65 3.80
C ARG A 146 -12.87 15.53 4.62
N PHE A 147 -12.09 14.55 5.12
CA PHE A 147 -12.64 13.30 5.65
C PHE A 147 -12.37 13.07 7.14
N ARG A 148 -11.51 13.82 7.80
CA ARG A 148 -11.13 13.59 9.21
C ARG A 148 -12.35 13.42 10.14
N LYS A 149 -13.38 14.24 9.99
CA LYS A 149 -14.58 14.16 10.84
C LYS A 149 -15.44 12.91 10.59
N ARG A 150 -15.30 12.26 9.42
CA ARG A 150 -16.08 11.08 9.02
C ARG A 150 -15.37 9.77 9.37
N VAL A 151 -14.07 9.79 9.55
CA VAL A 151 -13.22 8.60 9.77
C VAL A 151 -12.99 8.31 11.25
N ILE A 152 -13.25 9.30 12.13
CA ILE A 152 -12.98 9.22 13.58
C ILE A 152 -14.25 8.85 14.38
N GLN A 153 -15.39 8.73 13.73
CA GLN A 153 -16.64 8.26 14.34
C GLN A 153 -16.73 6.75 14.29
#